data_570bd35062d44f0a20eec2ca9d5f0afe
#
_entry.id   570bd35062d44f0a20eec2ca9d5f0afe
#
_cell.length_a   1.000
_cell.length_b   1.000
_cell.length_c   1.000
_cell.angle_alpha   90.00
_cell.angle_beta   90.00
_cell.angle_gamma   90.00
#
_symmetry.space_group_name_H-M   'P 1'
#
loop_
_entity.id
_entity.type
_entity.pdbx_description
1 polymer ?
#
loop_
_entity_poly.entity_id
_entity_poly.type
_entity_poly.pdbx_seq_one_letter_code
_entity_poly.pdbx_strand_id
1 'polypeptide(L)'
;MKISQKALACNLSPMRKFHPFAVAATNDGKKIYHLNIGQPDIATPPAYFEAVRNFELPVLEYAPSPGLPVLIKAVQDYYDKLGIHYEESDILITTGGSEALQMLMLSILDDGS
;
A
#
# COMPACT_ATOMS: atom_id res chain seq x y z
N MET A 1 27.70 -14.01 -7.31
CA MET A 1 26.24 -14.07 -7.01
C MET A 1 25.52 -13.95 -8.34
N LYS A 2 24.57 -14.86 -8.69
CA LYS A 2 23.80 -14.78 -9.95
C LYS A 2 22.40 -14.24 -9.63
N ILE A 3 21.97 -13.22 -10.38
CA ILE A 3 20.60 -12.68 -10.31
C ILE A 3 19.67 -13.63 -11.07
N SER A 4 18.44 -13.83 -10.59
CA SER A 4 17.45 -14.69 -11.25
C SER A 4 17.05 -14.15 -12.63
N GLN A 5 16.72 -15.03 -13.57
CA GLN A 5 16.23 -14.62 -14.89
C GLN A 5 14.92 -13.81 -14.80
N LYS A 6 14.05 -14.13 -13.84
CA LYS A 6 12.83 -13.36 -13.57
C LYS A 6 13.15 -11.90 -13.19
N ALA A 7 14.18 -11.69 -12.34
CA ALA A 7 14.59 -10.32 -11.97
C ALA A 7 15.23 -9.55 -13.13
N LEU A 8 16.00 -10.23 -13.99
CA LEU A 8 16.60 -9.64 -15.19
C LEU A 8 15.54 -9.27 -16.25
N ALA A 9 14.47 -10.03 -16.34
CA ALA A 9 13.37 -9.79 -17.26
C ALA A 9 12.34 -8.75 -16.74
N CYS A 10 12.47 -8.31 -15.45
CA CYS A 10 11.57 -7.34 -14.86
C CYS A 10 11.77 -5.95 -15.49
N ASN A 11 10.76 -5.46 -16.15
CA ASN A 11 10.79 -4.13 -16.74
C ASN A 11 10.54 -3.05 -15.67
N LEU A 12 11.20 -1.91 -15.83
CA LEU A 12 10.90 -0.73 -15.01
C LEU A 12 9.44 -0.28 -15.26
N SER A 13 8.80 0.21 -14.20
CA SER A 13 7.44 0.74 -14.29
C SER A 13 7.33 1.77 -15.42
N PRO A 14 6.39 1.60 -16.39
CA PRO A 14 6.18 2.57 -17.46
C PRO A 14 5.87 3.98 -16.96
N MET A 15 5.18 4.08 -15.81
CA MET A 15 4.86 5.37 -15.19
C MET A 15 6.10 6.12 -14.70
N ARG A 16 7.15 5.41 -14.30
CA ARG A 16 8.39 6.01 -13.80
C ARG A 16 9.38 6.35 -14.91
N LYS A 17 9.15 5.89 -16.14
CA LYS A 17 9.99 6.16 -17.31
C LYS A 17 10.19 7.65 -17.56
N PHE A 18 9.19 8.48 -17.28
CA PHE A 18 9.22 9.91 -17.50
C PHE A 18 9.78 10.73 -16.33
N HIS A 19 10.07 10.09 -15.20
CA HIS A 19 10.58 10.79 -14.01
C HIS A 19 11.85 11.61 -14.27
N PRO A 20 12.90 11.11 -14.96
CA PRO A 20 14.08 11.91 -15.25
C PRO A 20 13.79 13.17 -16.06
N PHE A 21 12.85 13.09 -17.01
CA PHE A 21 12.44 14.24 -17.83
C PHE A 21 11.68 15.28 -17.01
N ALA A 22 10.80 14.84 -16.09
CA ALA A 22 10.10 15.72 -15.18
C ALA A 22 11.07 16.46 -14.25
N VAL A 23 12.06 15.75 -13.69
CA VAL A 23 13.11 16.34 -12.85
C VAL A 23 13.91 17.39 -13.62
N ALA A 24 14.37 17.07 -14.83
CA ALA A 24 15.11 18.02 -15.67
C ALA A 24 14.28 19.29 -15.97
N ALA A 25 13.01 19.12 -16.35
CA ALA A 25 12.13 20.25 -16.62
C ALA A 25 11.84 21.10 -15.38
N THR A 26 11.74 20.48 -14.20
CA THR A 26 11.59 21.20 -12.93
C THR A 26 12.84 22.03 -12.61
N ASN A 27 14.03 21.46 -12.84
CA ASN A 27 15.30 22.16 -12.65
C ASN A 27 15.44 23.37 -13.62
N ASP A 28 14.83 23.29 -14.81
CA ASP A 28 14.74 24.39 -15.78
C ASP A 28 13.64 25.41 -15.40
N GLY A 29 13.05 25.34 -14.22
CA GLY A 29 12.03 26.25 -13.72
C GLY A 29 10.62 26.02 -14.28
N LYS A 30 10.37 24.89 -14.95
CA LYS A 30 9.04 24.55 -15.47
C LYS A 30 8.18 23.94 -14.38
N LYS A 31 6.91 24.35 -14.30
CA LYS A 31 5.93 23.73 -13.42
C LYS A 31 5.42 22.43 -14.06
N ILE A 32 5.64 21.31 -13.37
CA ILE A 32 5.21 19.99 -13.82
C ILE A 32 3.96 19.55 -13.04
N TYR A 33 2.94 19.08 -13.76
CA TYR A 33 1.74 18.47 -13.19
C TYR A 33 1.79 16.96 -13.40
N HIS A 34 1.86 16.20 -12.30
CA HIS A 34 1.94 14.74 -12.32
C HIS A 34 0.53 14.12 -12.39
N LEU A 35 0.04 13.86 -13.60
CA LEU A 35 -1.26 13.21 -13.81
C LEU A 35 -1.16 11.67 -13.92
N ASN A 36 0.05 11.13 -13.82
CA ASN A 36 0.35 9.70 -13.93
C ASN A 36 0.41 8.98 -12.58
N ILE A 37 0.22 9.70 -11.48
CA ILE A 37 0.26 9.16 -10.12
C ILE A 37 -1.03 9.57 -9.41
N GLY A 38 -1.76 8.60 -8.87
CA GLY A 38 -2.97 8.82 -8.08
C GLY A 38 -2.64 9.25 -6.64
N GLN A 39 -1.90 10.35 -6.49
CA GLN A 39 -1.56 10.90 -5.18
C GLN A 39 -2.61 11.91 -4.76
N PRO A 40 -3.19 11.80 -3.54
CA PRO A 40 -4.09 12.82 -3.02
C PRO A 40 -3.42 14.20 -2.92
N ASP A 41 -4.15 15.24 -3.27
CA ASP A 41 -3.73 16.64 -3.15
C ASP A 41 -4.44 17.40 -2.01
N ILE A 42 -5.30 16.70 -1.27
CA ILE A 42 -5.96 17.19 -0.07
C ILE A 42 -5.15 16.86 1.18
N ALA A 43 -5.23 17.71 2.20
CA ALA A 43 -4.54 17.49 3.45
C ALA A 43 -5.04 16.21 4.16
N THR A 44 -4.11 15.42 4.68
CA THR A 44 -4.45 14.29 5.55
C THR A 44 -5.19 14.79 6.79
N PRO A 45 -6.29 14.13 7.22
CA PRO A 45 -7.03 14.54 8.39
C PRO A 45 -6.14 14.71 9.63
N PRO A 46 -6.26 15.81 10.39
CA PRO A 46 -5.45 16.04 11.60
C PRO A 46 -5.51 14.90 12.62
N ALA A 47 -6.67 14.26 12.76
CA ALA A 47 -6.87 13.12 13.65
C ALA A 47 -5.90 11.96 13.40
N TYR A 48 -5.45 11.75 12.15
CA TYR A 48 -4.42 10.77 11.84
C TYR A 48 -3.10 11.10 12.55
N PHE A 49 -2.63 12.34 12.41
CA PHE A 49 -1.38 12.77 13.02
C PHE A 49 -1.46 12.82 14.55
N GLU A 50 -2.64 13.13 15.10
CA GLU A 50 -2.89 13.08 16.54
C GLU A 50 -2.81 11.65 17.06
N ALA A 51 -3.44 10.69 16.37
CA ALA A 51 -3.37 9.28 16.74
C ALA A 51 -1.92 8.76 16.70
N VAL A 52 -1.14 9.13 15.68
CA VAL A 52 0.28 8.74 15.58
C VAL A 52 1.12 9.35 16.71
N ARG A 53 0.91 10.62 17.03
CA ARG A 53 1.66 11.29 18.12
C ARG A 53 1.33 10.73 19.50
N ASN A 54 0.09 10.30 19.70
CA ASN A 54 -0.39 9.77 20.98
C ASN A 54 -0.26 8.25 21.07
N PHE A 55 0.38 7.64 20.07
CA PHE A 55 0.62 6.19 20.07
C PHE A 55 1.84 5.88 20.95
N GLU A 56 1.57 5.52 22.19
CA GLU A 56 2.58 5.17 23.18
C GLU A 56 2.45 3.68 23.53
N LEU A 57 3.37 2.88 23.07
CA LEU A 57 3.53 1.49 23.50
C LEU A 57 4.90 1.33 24.18
N PRO A 58 4.94 0.73 25.37
CA PRO A 58 6.20 0.51 26.08
C PRO A 58 7.12 -0.46 25.34
N VAL A 59 6.54 -1.36 24.56
CA VAL A 59 7.24 -2.35 23.72
C VAL A 59 6.52 -2.48 22.39
N LEU A 60 7.25 -2.49 21.29
CA LEU A 60 6.72 -2.84 19.98
C LEU A 60 6.82 -4.35 19.80
N GLU A 61 5.71 -5.04 20.00
CA GLU A 61 5.60 -6.49 19.85
C GLU A 61 5.24 -6.90 18.42
N TYR A 62 5.43 -8.17 18.09
CA TYR A 62 4.89 -8.73 16.85
C TYR A 62 3.36 -8.67 16.85
N ALA A 63 2.79 -8.23 15.75
CA ALA A 63 1.35 -8.34 15.54
C ALA A 63 0.96 -9.81 15.27
N PRO A 64 -0.27 -10.23 15.63
CA PRO A 64 -0.85 -11.49 15.15
C PRO A 64 -0.83 -11.57 13.62
N SER A 65 -0.65 -12.78 13.06
CA SER A 65 -0.53 -12.97 11.61
C SER A 65 -1.68 -12.38 10.78
N PRO A 66 -2.96 -12.44 11.22
CA PRO A 66 -4.05 -11.79 10.48
C PRO A 66 -4.06 -10.26 10.63
N GLY A 67 -3.37 -9.71 11.61
CA GLY A 67 -3.37 -8.29 11.97
C GLY A 67 -3.79 -8.05 13.41
N LEU A 68 -3.71 -6.80 13.85
CA LEU A 68 -4.16 -6.41 15.18
C LEU A 68 -5.69 -6.50 15.26
N PRO A 69 -6.27 -7.15 16.29
CA PRO A 69 -7.73 -7.29 16.44
C PRO A 69 -8.47 -5.97 16.39
N VAL A 70 -7.91 -4.93 16.99
CA VAL A 70 -8.50 -3.57 16.97
C VAL A 70 -8.61 -3.01 15.55
N LEU A 71 -7.64 -3.30 14.69
CA LEU A 71 -7.67 -2.86 13.29
C LEU A 71 -8.65 -3.69 12.47
N ILE A 72 -8.68 -5.02 12.66
CA ILE A 72 -9.64 -5.91 12.01
C ILE A 72 -11.07 -5.47 12.35
N LYS A 73 -11.35 -5.19 13.63
CA LYS A 73 -12.65 -4.68 14.06
C LYS A 73 -12.99 -3.34 13.42
N ALA A 74 -12.05 -2.43 13.31
CA ALA A 74 -12.27 -1.14 12.64
C ALA A 74 -12.56 -1.29 11.14
N VAL A 75 -11.95 -2.27 10.48
CA VAL A 75 -12.23 -2.62 9.08
C VAL A 75 -13.64 -3.20 8.95
N GLN A 76 -14.04 -4.14 9.82
CA GLN A 76 -15.42 -4.64 9.87
C GLN A 76 -16.43 -3.51 10.01
N ASP A 77 -16.25 -2.63 11.01
CA ASP A 77 -17.16 -1.51 11.28
C ASP A 77 -17.23 -0.51 10.11
N TYR A 78 -16.15 -0.38 9.34
CA TYR A 78 -16.13 0.43 8.13
C TYR A 78 -17.00 -0.19 7.03
N TYR A 79 -16.85 -1.47 6.76
CA TYR A 79 -17.62 -2.17 5.73
C TYR A 79 -19.08 -2.37 6.11
N ASP A 80 -19.39 -2.59 7.39
CA ASP A 80 -20.77 -2.65 7.90
C ASP A 80 -21.56 -1.38 7.58
N LYS A 81 -20.93 -0.20 7.67
CA LYS A 81 -21.56 1.08 7.28
C LYS A 81 -21.89 1.16 5.79
N LEU A 82 -21.23 0.35 4.98
CA LEU A 82 -21.48 0.22 3.54
C LEU A 82 -22.46 -0.91 3.21
N GLY A 83 -22.99 -1.61 4.22
CA GLY A 83 -23.88 -2.75 4.06
C GLY A 83 -23.17 -4.05 3.66
N ILE A 84 -21.86 -4.13 3.88
CA ILE A 84 -21.04 -5.30 3.58
C ILE A 84 -20.58 -5.90 4.90
N HIS A 85 -20.98 -7.13 5.18
CA HIS A 85 -20.66 -7.84 6.43
C HIS A 85 -19.54 -8.83 6.21
N TYR A 86 -18.47 -8.69 6.99
CA TYR A 86 -17.34 -9.60 7.04
C TYR A 86 -17.19 -10.18 8.44
N GLU A 87 -16.86 -11.46 8.52
CA GLU A 87 -16.36 -12.06 9.75
C GLU A 87 -14.90 -11.69 9.99
N GLU A 88 -14.41 -11.82 11.21
CA GLU A 88 -13.00 -11.54 11.55
C GLU A 88 -12.04 -12.39 10.70
N SER A 89 -12.42 -13.64 10.43
CA SER A 89 -11.66 -14.60 9.60
C SER A 89 -11.57 -14.21 8.11
N ASP A 90 -12.42 -13.30 7.63
CA ASP A 90 -12.44 -12.86 6.23
C ASP A 90 -11.46 -11.71 5.98
N ILE A 91 -10.81 -11.21 7.03
CA ILE A 91 -9.97 -10.02 6.97
C ILE A 91 -8.52 -10.37 7.27
N LEU A 92 -7.63 -10.04 6.34
CA LEU A 92 -6.18 -10.12 6.51
C LEU A 92 -5.57 -8.73 6.32
N ILE A 93 -4.88 -8.25 7.34
CA ILE A 93 -4.17 -6.96 7.28
C ILE A 93 -2.80 -7.15 6.64
N THR A 94 -2.49 -6.33 5.66
CA THR A 94 -1.22 -6.36 4.92
C THR A 94 -0.52 -5.00 4.95
N THR A 95 0.77 -4.99 4.62
CA THR A 95 1.56 -3.75 4.50
C THR A 95 1.26 -3.06 3.17
N GLY A 96 0.01 -2.64 3.01
CA GLY A 96 -0.51 -2.00 1.82
C GLY A 96 -1.03 -2.96 0.75
N GLY A 97 -1.72 -2.40 -0.27
CA GLY A 97 -2.41 -3.15 -1.31
C GLY A 97 -1.50 -4.00 -2.20
N SER A 98 -0.22 -3.62 -2.35
CA SER A 98 0.74 -4.42 -3.15
C SER A 98 1.03 -5.77 -2.52
N GLU A 99 1.17 -5.84 -1.19
CA GLU A 99 1.33 -7.11 -0.50
C GLU A 99 0.05 -7.95 -0.57
N ALA A 100 -1.11 -7.34 -0.40
CA ALA A 100 -2.40 -8.02 -0.54
C ALA A 100 -2.54 -8.67 -1.92
N LEU A 101 -2.24 -7.93 -2.99
CA LEU A 101 -2.27 -8.45 -4.36
C LEU A 101 -1.25 -9.57 -4.56
N GLN A 102 -0.04 -9.43 -4.03
CA GLN A 102 0.99 -10.47 -4.15
C GLN A 102 0.54 -11.76 -3.44
N MET A 103 0.02 -11.67 -2.22
CA MET A 103 -0.48 -12.82 -1.47
C MET A 103 -1.65 -13.48 -2.20
N LEU A 104 -2.59 -12.68 -2.73
CA LEU A 104 -3.71 -13.18 -3.50
C LEU A 104 -3.23 -13.94 -4.75
N MET A 105 -2.34 -13.34 -5.56
CA MET A 105 -1.83 -13.98 -6.76
C MET A 105 -1.09 -15.28 -6.46
N LEU A 106 -0.26 -15.30 -5.40
CA LEU A 106 0.44 -16.52 -4.98
C LEU A 106 -0.52 -17.61 -4.48
N SER A 107 -1.71 -17.24 -4.01
CA SER A 107 -2.69 -18.19 -3.48
C SER A 107 -3.60 -18.79 -4.55
N ILE A 108 -3.81 -18.10 -5.68
CA ILE A 108 -4.79 -18.50 -6.71
C ILE A 108 -4.16 -18.83 -8.06
N LEU A 109 -2.88 -18.52 -8.28
CA LEU A 109 -2.21 -18.78 -9.56
C LEU A 109 -1.15 -19.86 -9.42
N ASP A 110 -1.16 -20.78 -10.37
CA ASP A 110 -0.11 -21.79 -10.58
C ASP A 110 0.89 -21.34 -11.63
N ASP A 111 2.01 -22.07 -11.75
CA ASP A 111 2.99 -21.83 -12.80
C ASP A 111 2.36 -22.03 -14.18
N GLY A 112 2.30 -20.96 -14.97
CA GLY A 112 1.72 -20.96 -16.32
C GLY A 112 0.26 -20.49 -16.41
N SER A 113 -0.33 -20.02 -15.30
CA SER A 113 -1.67 -19.39 -15.29
C SER A 113 -1.64 -18.00 -15.94
#